data_14a6366af2c88a9f1e9e743987a427d0
#
_entry.id   14a6366af2c88a9f1e9e743987a427d0
#
_cell.length_a   1.000
_cell.length_b   1.000
_cell.length_c   1.000
_cell.angle_alpha   90.00
_cell.angle_beta   90.00
_cell.angle_gamma   90.00
#
_symmetry.space_group_name_H-M   'P 1'
#
loop_
_entity.id
_entity.type
_entity.pdbx_description
1 polymer ?
#
loop_
_entity_poly.entity_id
_entity_poly.type
_entity_poly.pdbx_seq_one_letter_code
_entity_poly.pdbx_strand_id
1 'polypeptide(L)'
;MKTLGLSPEQIEQRRHFIGGSDAGEIMTGDWRKLWRVKTQREQPEDLSGILAVQMGSFTEPLNALWYTKQTGREIYRRSAFVTSAAYPFMAANLDGVTTTSKGAGAYWDAKHVGRLDEATVLRYTPQMVHCCTILGLDWWVLSVFIGNSKWELVEQEIDPIYQATLIAREREFWSFVERDEEPPEQSAPVLAPKPQPKLRTVQLEDQWRDEWPNARRTNGRRTGTGESIL
;
A
#
# COMPACT_ATOMS: atom_id res chain seq x y z
N MET A 1 8.31 14.80 -17.08
CA MET A 1 7.92 13.39 -17.03
C MET A 1 8.33 12.87 -15.67
N LYS A 2 7.43 12.25 -14.87
CA LYS A 2 7.85 11.52 -13.67
C LYS A 2 8.71 10.33 -14.12
N THR A 3 9.90 10.21 -13.58
CA THR A 3 10.75 9.04 -13.81
C THR A 3 10.03 7.80 -13.26
N LEU A 4 10.02 6.74 -14.04
CA LEU A 4 9.54 5.41 -13.61
C LEU A 4 10.61 4.85 -12.65
N GLY A 5 10.36 4.91 -11.34
CA GLY A 5 11.28 4.41 -10.32
C GLY A 5 11.68 5.48 -9.29
N LEU A 6 12.43 5.03 -8.28
CA LEU A 6 13.00 5.91 -7.25
C LEU A 6 14.19 6.68 -7.82
N SER A 7 14.35 7.95 -7.42
CA SER A 7 15.57 8.69 -7.75
C SER A 7 16.78 8.14 -6.96
N PRO A 8 18.02 8.38 -7.43
CA PRO A 8 19.24 8.00 -6.69
C PRO A 8 19.24 8.54 -5.26
N GLU A 9 18.77 9.78 -5.06
CA GLU A 9 18.67 10.41 -3.74
C GLU A 9 17.66 9.69 -2.84
N GLN A 10 16.52 9.25 -3.40
CA GLN A 10 15.53 8.48 -2.66
C GLN A 10 16.04 7.08 -2.29
N ILE A 11 16.82 6.45 -3.19
CA ILE A 11 17.46 5.15 -2.92
C ILE A 11 18.46 5.31 -1.78
N GLU A 12 19.30 6.35 -1.82
CA GLU A 12 20.29 6.62 -0.76
C GLU A 12 19.60 6.91 0.57
N GLN A 13 18.57 7.78 0.56
CA GLN A 13 17.80 8.10 1.77
C GLN A 13 17.21 6.85 2.44
N ARG A 14 16.69 5.90 1.64
CA ARG A 14 16.08 4.65 2.16
C ARG A 14 17.05 3.73 2.89
N ARG A 15 18.35 3.89 2.70
CA ARG A 15 19.39 3.09 3.40
C ARG A 15 19.51 3.45 4.88
N HIS A 16 19.19 4.68 5.22
CA HIS A 16 19.35 5.22 6.58
C HIS A 16 18.17 4.93 7.51
N PHE A 17 17.12 4.27 7.01
CA PHE A 17 15.90 4.02 7.76
C PHE A 17 15.23 2.71 7.33
N ILE A 18 14.39 2.18 8.20
CA ILE A 18 13.38 1.20 7.85
C ILE A 18 12.19 1.98 7.28
N GLY A 19 11.79 1.68 6.05
CA GLY A 19 10.61 2.25 5.41
C GLY A 19 9.37 1.37 5.57
N GLY A 20 8.19 1.91 5.25
CA GLY A 20 6.94 1.15 5.38
C GLY A 20 6.92 -0.16 4.58
N SER A 21 7.52 -0.21 3.38
CA SER A 21 7.64 -1.46 2.62
C SER A 21 8.57 -2.49 3.27
N ASP A 22 9.63 -2.02 3.94
CA ASP A 22 10.61 -2.89 4.59
C ASP A 22 10.00 -3.62 5.80
N ALA A 23 9.00 -3.00 6.46
CA ALA A 23 8.28 -3.59 7.58
C ALA A 23 7.67 -4.96 7.24
N GLY A 24 7.15 -5.11 6.01
CA GLY A 24 6.64 -6.39 5.52
C GLY A 24 7.70 -7.48 5.46
N GLU A 25 8.88 -7.17 4.91
CA GLU A 25 10.01 -8.08 4.81
C GLU A 25 10.53 -8.47 6.21
N ILE A 26 10.62 -7.51 7.12
CA ILE A 26 11.05 -7.75 8.51
C ILE A 26 10.10 -8.69 9.24
N MET A 27 8.79 -8.51 9.04
CA MET A 27 7.79 -9.36 9.70
C MET A 27 7.68 -10.77 9.08
N THR A 28 8.06 -10.95 7.81
CA THR A 28 8.17 -12.27 7.18
C THR A 28 9.41 -13.05 7.62
N GLY A 29 10.44 -12.38 8.14
CA GLY A 29 11.64 -13.00 8.70
C GLY A 29 12.79 -13.16 7.71
N ASP A 30 12.65 -12.79 6.45
CA ASP A 30 13.74 -12.82 5.45
C ASP A 30 14.56 -11.52 5.51
N TRP A 31 15.48 -11.47 6.49
CA TRP A 31 16.22 -10.25 6.76
C TRP A 31 17.50 -10.07 5.95
N ARG A 32 18.10 -11.16 5.46
CA ARG A 32 19.42 -11.11 4.80
C ARG A 32 19.41 -10.26 3.53
N LYS A 33 18.40 -10.42 2.69
CA LYS A 33 18.28 -9.63 1.45
C LYS A 33 18.15 -8.14 1.79
N LEU A 34 17.22 -7.78 2.69
CA LEU A 34 17.01 -6.41 3.13
C LEU A 34 18.27 -5.82 3.78
N TRP A 35 18.95 -6.60 4.64
CA TRP A 35 20.20 -6.18 5.27
C TRP A 35 21.30 -5.87 4.24
N ARG A 36 21.49 -6.72 3.22
CA ARG A 36 22.46 -6.45 2.14
C ARG A 36 22.16 -5.15 1.41
N VAL A 37 20.88 -4.86 1.16
CA VAL A 37 20.46 -3.60 0.55
C VAL A 37 20.76 -2.41 1.48
N LYS A 38 20.43 -2.50 2.78
CA LYS A 38 20.68 -1.42 3.74
C LYS A 38 22.18 -1.16 3.94
N THR A 39 23.01 -2.20 3.91
CA THR A 39 24.48 -2.12 4.05
C THR A 39 25.24 -1.98 2.74
N GLN A 40 24.54 -1.70 1.62
CA GLN A 40 25.11 -1.45 0.27
C GLN A 40 25.83 -2.65 -0.35
N ARG A 41 25.61 -3.87 0.14
CA ARG A 41 26.17 -5.10 -0.41
C ARG A 41 25.38 -5.59 -1.63
N GLU A 42 24.13 -5.11 -1.75
CA GLU A 42 23.23 -5.40 -2.85
C GLU A 42 22.47 -4.13 -3.26
N GLN A 43 22.22 -3.96 -4.55
CA GLN A 43 21.37 -2.86 -5.02
C GLN A 43 19.89 -3.23 -4.81
N PRO A 44 19.03 -2.23 -4.49
CA PRO A 44 17.59 -2.44 -4.48
C PRO A 44 17.11 -2.98 -5.84
N GLU A 45 16.13 -3.85 -5.82
CA GLU A 45 15.50 -4.36 -7.03
C GLU A 45 14.88 -3.22 -7.86
N ASP A 46 15.19 -3.19 -9.17
CA ASP A 46 14.57 -2.24 -10.09
C ASP A 46 13.17 -2.70 -10.47
N LEU A 47 12.17 -2.06 -9.88
CA LEU A 47 10.76 -2.34 -10.11
C LEU A 47 10.16 -1.48 -11.27
N SER A 48 10.96 -0.66 -11.95
CA SER A 48 10.49 0.23 -13.00
C SER A 48 9.89 -0.49 -14.21
N GLY A 49 10.33 -1.72 -14.47
CA GLY A 49 9.80 -2.59 -15.54
C GLY A 49 8.54 -3.37 -15.14
N ILE A 50 8.07 -3.31 -13.89
CA ILE A 50 6.92 -4.08 -13.42
C ILE A 50 5.64 -3.26 -13.57
N LEU A 51 4.80 -3.61 -14.54
CA LEU A 51 3.57 -2.88 -14.86
C LEU A 51 2.66 -2.69 -13.63
N ALA A 52 2.50 -3.70 -12.79
CA ALA A 52 1.65 -3.60 -11.59
C ALA A 52 2.13 -2.52 -10.61
N VAL A 53 3.45 -2.35 -10.46
CA VAL A 53 4.05 -1.30 -9.63
C VAL A 53 3.83 0.07 -10.27
N GLN A 54 4.01 0.18 -11.59
CA GLN A 54 3.77 1.42 -12.32
C GLN A 54 2.30 1.83 -12.26
N MET A 55 1.38 0.87 -12.42
CA MET A 55 -0.06 1.12 -12.27
C MET A 55 -0.41 1.63 -10.87
N GLY A 56 0.20 1.08 -9.82
CA GLY A 56 0.04 1.59 -8.45
C GLY A 56 0.38 3.07 -8.34
N SER A 57 1.59 3.43 -8.74
CA SER A 57 2.09 4.82 -8.70
C SER A 57 1.30 5.77 -9.60
N PHE A 58 0.88 5.32 -10.78
CA PHE A 58 0.10 6.12 -11.73
C PHE A 58 -1.32 6.39 -11.23
N THR A 59 -1.96 5.41 -10.58
CA THR A 59 -3.35 5.50 -10.13
C THR A 59 -3.51 6.07 -8.72
N GLU A 60 -2.44 6.21 -7.95
CA GLU A 60 -2.49 6.81 -6.59
C GLU A 60 -3.16 8.20 -6.56
N PRO A 61 -2.82 9.17 -7.43
CA PRO A 61 -3.50 10.47 -7.44
C PRO A 61 -5.00 10.36 -7.77
N LEU A 62 -5.37 9.46 -8.67
CA LEU A 62 -6.78 9.19 -9.00
C LEU A 62 -7.49 8.54 -7.81
N ASN A 63 -6.84 7.61 -7.13
CA ASN A 63 -7.39 6.96 -5.94
C ASN A 63 -7.68 7.99 -4.83
N ALA A 64 -6.79 8.95 -4.62
CA ALA A 64 -7.00 10.02 -3.65
C ALA A 64 -8.21 10.90 -3.99
N LEU A 65 -8.34 11.33 -5.26
CA LEU A 65 -9.51 12.09 -5.73
C LEU A 65 -10.81 11.28 -5.57
N TRP A 66 -10.75 10.00 -5.91
CA TRP A 66 -11.88 9.09 -5.79
C TRP A 66 -12.30 8.91 -4.33
N TYR A 67 -11.34 8.66 -3.45
CA TYR A 67 -11.58 8.56 -2.01
C TYR A 67 -12.29 9.79 -1.46
N THR A 68 -11.78 11.00 -1.75
CA THR A 68 -12.41 12.25 -1.29
C THR A 68 -13.82 12.41 -1.87
N LYS A 69 -14.01 12.13 -3.18
CA LYS A 69 -15.33 12.18 -3.83
C LYS A 69 -16.34 11.24 -3.17
N GLN A 70 -15.93 9.99 -2.86
CA GLN A 70 -16.84 8.96 -2.35
C GLN A 70 -17.13 9.09 -0.84
N THR A 71 -16.18 9.63 -0.08
CA THR A 71 -16.29 9.68 1.38
C THR A 71 -16.60 11.08 1.92
N GLY A 72 -16.33 12.12 1.14
CA GLY A 72 -16.33 13.52 1.60
C GLY A 72 -15.19 13.85 2.56
N ARG A 73 -14.23 12.93 2.77
CA ARG A 73 -13.12 13.10 3.72
C ARG A 73 -11.88 13.59 2.99
N GLU A 74 -11.22 14.59 3.56
CA GLU A 74 -9.97 15.15 3.04
C GLU A 74 -8.76 14.26 3.36
N ILE A 75 -7.74 14.33 2.50
CA ILE A 75 -6.45 13.70 2.70
C ILE A 75 -5.39 14.79 2.86
N TYR A 76 -4.74 14.79 4.02
CA TYR A 76 -3.70 15.77 4.39
C TYR A 76 -2.31 15.14 4.29
N ARG A 77 -1.26 15.97 4.30
CA ARG A 77 0.16 15.57 4.36
C ARG A 77 0.57 14.57 3.26
N ARG A 78 0.01 14.69 2.08
CA ARG A 78 0.34 13.82 0.95
C ARG A 78 1.81 13.95 0.56
N SER A 79 2.42 12.80 0.20
CA SER A 79 3.81 12.71 -0.25
C SER A 79 4.83 13.34 0.71
N ALA A 80 4.53 13.33 2.02
CA ALA A 80 5.43 13.85 3.04
C ALA A 80 6.40 12.76 3.49
N PHE A 81 7.71 13.04 3.48
CA PHE A 81 8.68 12.23 4.17
C PHE A 81 8.69 12.59 5.66
N VAL A 82 8.55 11.58 6.52
CA VAL A 82 8.55 11.74 7.99
C VAL A 82 9.44 10.70 8.64
N THR A 83 10.09 11.09 9.73
CA THR A 83 10.86 10.20 10.61
C THR A 83 10.19 10.11 11.97
N SER A 84 10.33 8.99 12.65
CA SER A 84 9.81 8.84 14.00
C SER A 84 10.73 9.55 15.01
N ALA A 85 10.15 10.38 15.89
CA ALA A 85 10.88 10.96 17.01
C ALA A 85 11.20 9.92 18.10
N ALA A 86 10.35 8.91 18.26
CA ALA A 86 10.51 7.86 19.27
C ALA A 86 11.43 6.72 18.81
N TYR A 87 11.48 6.48 17.50
CA TYR A 87 12.24 5.38 16.88
C TYR A 87 13.04 5.91 15.68
N PRO A 88 14.27 6.45 15.91
CA PRO A 88 15.02 7.16 14.85
C PRO A 88 15.34 6.32 13.60
N PHE A 89 15.28 5.00 13.71
CA PHE A 89 15.48 4.08 12.59
C PHE A 89 14.22 3.91 11.70
N MET A 90 13.07 4.48 12.08
CA MET A 90 11.81 4.38 11.32
C MET A 90 11.54 5.66 10.53
N ALA A 91 11.27 5.52 9.24
CA ALA A 91 10.83 6.62 8.38
C ALA A 91 9.83 6.15 7.33
N ALA A 92 9.03 7.06 6.80
CA ALA A 92 8.10 6.76 5.72
C ALA A 92 7.89 7.94 4.77
N ASN A 93 7.68 7.63 3.50
CA ASN A 93 6.97 8.51 2.58
C ASN A 93 5.48 8.22 2.73
N LEU A 94 4.72 9.18 3.18
CA LEU A 94 3.30 9.01 3.45
C LEU A 94 2.47 9.23 2.19
N ASP A 95 1.51 8.34 1.91
CA ASP A 95 0.49 8.61 0.91
C ASP A 95 -0.50 9.67 1.43
N GLY A 96 -0.78 9.69 2.74
CA GLY A 96 -1.57 10.73 3.37
C GLY A 96 -2.01 10.44 4.80
N VAL A 97 -2.73 11.40 5.36
CA VAL A 97 -3.44 11.30 6.65
C VAL A 97 -4.88 11.73 6.42
N THR A 98 -5.83 11.04 7.02
CA THR A 98 -7.26 11.30 6.88
C THR A 98 -7.98 11.07 8.22
N THR A 99 -9.29 11.00 8.18
CA THR A 99 -10.12 10.53 9.30
C THR A 99 -10.85 9.24 8.94
N THR A 100 -11.12 8.40 9.93
CA THR A 100 -11.99 7.24 9.77
C THR A 100 -13.45 7.66 9.59
N SER A 101 -14.33 6.72 9.28
CA SER A 101 -15.79 6.92 9.26
C SER A 101 -16.36 7.34 10.63
N LYS A 102 -15.60 7.16 11.70
CA LYS A 102 -15.94 7.57 13.06
C LYS A 102 -15.28 8.89 13.51
N GLY A 103 -14.53 9.55 12.63
CA GLY A 103 -13.84 10.81 12.90
C GLY A 103 -12.47 10.69 13.60
N ALA A 104 -11.96 9.47 13.85
CA ALA A 104 -10.61 9.29 14.38
C ALA A 104 -9.56 9.59 13.32
N GLY A 105 -8.42 10.18 13.69
CA GLY A 105 -7.27 10.38 12.81
C GLY A 105 -6.69 9.04 12.33
N ALA A 106 -6.35 8.93 11.05
CA ALA A 106 -5.86 7.70 10.46
C ALA A 106 -4.76 7.93 9.40
N TYR A 107 -3.80 7.04 9.33
CA TYR A 107 -2.91 6.94 8.17
C TYR A 107 -3.73 6.47 6.96
N TRP A 108 -3.56 7.12 5.80
CA TRP A 108 -4.20 6.77 4.54
C TRP A 108 -3.18 6.27 3.54
N ASP A 109 -3.48 5.16 2.87
CA ASP A 109 -2.63 4.54 1.86
C ASP A 109 -3.46 4.09 0.66
N ALA A 110 -2.92 4.28 -0.55
CA ALA A 110 -3.55 3.90 -1.80
C ALA A 110 -2.93 2.63 -2.39
N LYS A 111 -3.75 1.69 -2.77
CA LYS A 111 -3.30 0.49 -3.48
C LYS A 111 -4.11 0.24 -4.74
N HIS A 112 -3.45 -0.36 -5.74
CA HIS A 112 -4.09 -0.90 -6.92
C HIS A 112 -3.74 -2.38 -7.04
N VAL A 113 -4.73 -3.25 -6.96
CA VAL A 113 -4.55 -4.71 -6.93
C VAL A 113 -5.47 -5.42 -7.92
N GLY A 114 -5.10 -6.61 -8.34
CA GLY A 114 -5.99 -7.44 -9.17
C GLY A 114 -7.14 -8.05 -8.35
N ARG A 115 -6.92 -8.28 -7.04
CA ARG A 115 -7.89 -8.86 -6.12
C ARG A 115 -7.64 -8.33 -4.70
N LEU A 116 -8.72 -8.05 -3.98
CA LEU A 116 -8.68 -7.76 -2.55
C LEU A 116 -9.32 -8.90 -1.79
N ASP A 117 -8.54 -9.51 -0.91
CA ASP A 117 -8.95 -10.54 0.03
C ASP A 117 -8.21 -10.36 1.37
N GLU A 118 -8.52 -11.21 2.35
CA GLU A 118 -7.90 -11.17 3.67
C GLU A 118 -6.35 -11.25 3.56
N ALA A 119 -5.83 -12.13 2.71
CA ALA A 119 -4.38 -12.29 2.53
C ALA A 119 -3.73 -11.02 1.97
N THR A 120 -4.42 -10.31 1.09
CA THR A 120 -3.96 -9.02 0.54
C THR A 120 -3.90 -7.96 1.64
N VAL A 121 -4.92 -7.87 2.50
CA VAL A 121 -4.94 -6.92 3.63
C VAL A 121 -3.82 -7.25 4.62
N LEU A 122 -3.67 -8.52 5.00
CA LEU A 122 -2.61 -8.99 5.90
C LEU A 122 -1.22 -8.64 5.39
N ARG A 123 -0.97 -8.74 4.09
CA ARG A 123 0.31 -8.40 3.47
C ARG A 123 0.66 -6.91 3.63
N TYR A 124 -0.34 -6.00 3.61
CA TYR A 124 -0.10 -4.57 3.78
C TYR A 124 -0.12 -4.12 5.25
N THR A 125 -0.66 -4.93 6.16
CA THR A 125 -0.78 -4.56 7.59
C THR A 125 0.53 -4.11 8.22
N PRO A 126 1.70 -4.75 8.00
CA PRO A 126 2.97 -4.27 8.56
C PRO A 126 3.29 -2.84 8.15
N GLN A 127 3.14 -2.49 6.87
CA GLN A 127 3.34 -1.13 6.35
C GLN A 127 2.39 -0.14 7.03
N MET A 128 1.10 -0.50 7.18
CA MET A 128 0.10 0.37 7.81
C MET A 128 0.47 0.66 9.27
N VAL A 129 0.82 -0.39 10.03
CA VAL A 129 1.19 -0.26 11.44
C VAL A 129 2.49 0.52 11.61
N HIS A 130 3.48 0.31 10.75
CA HIS A 130 4.73 1.08 10.74
C HIS A 130 4.46 2.58 10.55
N CYS A 131 3.69 2.97 9.53
CA CYS A 131 3.37 4.37 9.26
C CYS A 131 2.54 5.01 10.38
N CYS A 132 1.57 4.28 10.92
CA CYS A 132 0.81 4.72 12.08
C CYS A 132 1.69 4.94 13.31
N THR A 133 2.65 4.03 13.55
CA THR A 133 3.62 4.15 14.67
C THR A 133 4.45 5.43 14.56
N ILE A 134 4.93 5.77 13.36
CA ILE A 134 5.66 7.02 13.10
C ILE A 134 4.80 8.25 13.38
N LEU A 135 3.50 8.17 13.04
CA LEU A 135 2.56 9.29 13.14
C LEU A 135 1.91 9.41 14.53
N GLY A 136 2.03 8.39 15.40
CA GLY A 136 1.30 8.33 16.66
C GLY A 136 -0.21 8.20 16.45
N LEU A 137 -0.65 7.44 15.44
CA LEU A 137 -2.05 7.20 15.10
C LEU A 137 -2.42 5.75 15.42
N ASP A 138 -3.65 5.54 15.85
CA ASP A 138 -4.19 4.21 16.19
C ASP A 138 -5.01 3.58 15.07
N TRP A 139 -5.26 4.30 13.98
CA TRP A 139 -6.09 3.87 12.87
C TRP A 139 -5.39 4.03 11.53
N TRP A 140 -5.71 3.13 10.60
CA TRP A 140 -5.33 3.26 9.20
C TRP A 140 -6.51 3.02 8.25
N VAL A 141 -6.41 3.60 7.08
CA VAL A 141 -7.37 3.51 5.98
C VAL A 141 -6.62 3.06 4.74
N LEU A 142 -6.98 1.91 4.20
CA LEU A 142 -6.46 1.40 2.93
C LEU A 142 -7.52 1.62 1.85
N SER A 143 -7.21 2.45 0.87
CA SER A 143 -8.05 2.78 -0.27
C SER A 143 -7.61 1.98 -1.49
N VAL A 144 -8.44 1.06 -1.98
CA VAL A 144 -8.01 0.03 -2.92
C VAL A 144 -8.80 0.08 -4.23
N PHE A 145 -8.11 0.32 -5.34
CA PHE A 145 -8.62 0.00 -6.66
C PHE A 145 -8.40 -1.49 -6.94
N ILE A 146 -9.45 -2.17 -7.42
CA ILE A 146 -9.44 -3.60 -7.73
C ILE A 146 -9.71 -3.77 -9.23
N GLY A 147 -8.69 -4.18 -9.96
CA GLY A 147 -8.74 -4.18 -11.42
C GLY A 147 -9.02 -2.77 -11.96
N ASN A 148 -9.94 -2.66 -12.90
CA ASN A 148 -10.28 -1.39 -13.55
C ASN A 148 -11.67 -0.83 -13.23
N SER A 149 -12.43 -1.48 -12.33
CA SER A 149 -13.87 -1.17 -12.15
C SER A 149 -14.38 -1.22 -10.72
N LYS A 150 -13.56 -1.60 -9.74
CA LYS A 150 -14.00 -1.68 -8.34
C LYS A 150 -13.11 -0.84 -7.44
N TRP A 151 -13.71 -0.34 -6.38
CA TRP A 151 -13.03 0.38 -5.33
C TRP A 151 -13.59 -0.03 -3.97
N GLU A 152 -12.70 -0.30 -3.02
CA GLU A 152 -13.06 -0.70 -1.67
C GLU A 152 -12.20 0.04 -0.64
N LEU A 153 -12.74 0.21 0.56
CA LEU A 153 -12.05 0.76 1.72
C LEU A 153 -11.94 -0.29 2.82
N VAL A 154 -10.76 -0.34 3.44
CA VAL A 154 -10.53 -1.05 4.68
C VAL A 154 -10.13 -0.03 5.74
N GLU A 155 -10.89 0.06 6.83
CA GLU A 155 -10.56 0.88 8.00
C GLU A 155 -10.32 -0.06 9.18
N GLN A 156 -9.17 0.06 9.81
CA GLN A 156 -8.82 -0.83 10.92
C GLN A 156 -8.06 -0.09 12.01
N GLU A 157 -8.37 -0.44 13.24
CA GLU A 157 -7.62 -0.06 14.42
C GLU A 157 -6.37 -0.94 14.55
N ILE A 158 -5.28 -0.37 15.02
CA ILE A 158 -4.04 -1.11 15.28
C ILE A 158 -4.26 -2.05 16.45
N ASP A 159 -3.77 -3.29 16.30
CA ASP A 159 -3.58 -4.18 17.43
C ASP A 159 -2.31 -3.77 18.19
N PRO A 160 -2.40 -3.35 19.48
CA PRO A 160 -1.23 -2.89 20.24
C PRO A 160 -0.16 -3.95 20.46
N ILE A 161 -0.55 -5.23 20.51
CA ILE A 161 0.38 -6.34 20.68
C ILE A 161 1.18 -6.54 19.38
N TYR A 162 0.48 -6.48 18.24
CA TYR A 162 1.15 -6.55 16.94
C TYR A 162 2.07 -5.35 16.70
N GLN A 163 1.65 -4.15 17.06
CA GLN A 163 2.47 -2.94 16.98
C GLN A 163 3.75 -3.06 17.82
N ALA A 164 3.62 -3.50 19.08
CA ALA A 164 4.78 -3.70 19.94
C ALA A 164 5.75 -4.75 19.37
N THR A 165 5.20 -5.82 18.79
CA THR A 165 5.99 -6.86 18.13
C THR A 165 6.72 -6.33 16.89
N LEU A 166 6.04 -5.54 16.07
CA LEU A 166 6.64 -4.90 14.89
C LEU A 166 7.81 -3.99 15.29
N ILE A 167 7.61 -3.12 16.28
CA ILE A 167 8.68 -2.22 16.78
C ILE A 167 9.87 -3.02 17.30
N ALA A 168 9.63 -4.11 18.05
CA ALA A 168 10.69 -4.96 18.56
C ALA A 168 11.49 -5.63 17.42
N ARG A 169 10.81 -6.17 16.40
CA ARG A 169 11.42 -6.81 15.22
C ARG A 169 12.22 -5.81 14.37
N GLU A 170 11.67 -4.63 14.13
CA GLU A 170 12.37 -3.57 13.39
C GLU A 170 13.62 -3.10 14.13
N ARG A 171 13.54 -2.93 15.46
CA ARG A 171 14.73 -2.59 16.29
C ARG A 171 15.79 -3.69 16.26
N GLU A 172 15.37 -4.95 16.38
CA GLU A 172 16.29 -6.09 16.29
C GLU A 172 16.98 -6.14 14.93
N PHE A 173 16.21 -6.05 13.83
CA PHE A 173 16.76 -5.98 12.48
C PHE A 173 17.74 -4.82 12.32
N TRP A 174 17.36 -3.61 12.78
CA TRP A 174 18.20 -2.43 12.65
C TRP A 174 19.51 -2.56 13.41
N SER A 175 19.52 -3.26 14.54
CA SER A 175 20.75 -3.53 15.30
C SER A 175 21.78 -4.34 14.50
N PHE A 176 21.36 -5.21 13.58
CA PHE A 176 22.28 -5.89 12.65
C PHE A 176 22.86 -4.93 11.60
N VAL A 177 22.05 -3.97 11.14
CA VAL A 177 22.52 -2.93 10.22
C VAL A 177 23.55 -2.04 10.88
N GLU A 178 23.30 -1.57 12.11
CA GLU A 178 24.21 -0.69 12.88
C GLU A 178 25.53 -1.37 13.24
N ARG A 179 25.51 -2.68 13.55
CA ARG A 179 26.73 -3.45 13.88
C ARG A 179 27.43 -3.98 12.64
N ASP A 180 26.84 -3.81 11.45
CA ASP A 180 27.32 -4.41 10.20
C ASP A 180 27.47 -5.94 10.25
N GLU A 181 26.61 -6.61 11.02
CA GLU A 181 26.58 -8.06 11.23
C GLU A 181 25.46 -8.68 10.40
N GLU A 182 25.76 -9.75 9.65
CA GLU A 182 24.74 -10.44 8.86
C GLU A 182 23.72 -11.14 9.79
N PRO A 183 22.40 -10.87 9.62
CA PRO A 183 21.39 -11.52 10.44
C PRO A 183 21.31 -13.04 10.17
N PRO A 184 20.72 -13.83 11.09
CA PRO A 184 20.54 -15.27 10.90
C PRO A 184 19.73 -15.57 9.64
N GLU A 185 19.85 -16.79 9.12
CA GLU A 185 19.26 -17.19 7.81
C GLU A 185 17.73 -17.05 7.75
N GLN A 186 17.07 -17.36 8.85
CA GLN A 186 15.63 -17.14 9.00
C GLN A 186 15.29 -16.75 10.43
N SER A 187 14.53 -15.68 10.55
CA SER A 187 13.76 -15.40 11.76
C SER A 187 12.33 -15.92 11.56
N ALA A 188 11.71 -16.42 12.61
CA ALA A 188 10.32 -16.90 12.51
C ALA A 188 9.39 -15.76 12.02
N PRO A 189 8.52 -16.00 11.02
CA PRO A 189 7.58 -15.00 10.56
C PRO A 189 6.57 -14.65 11.66
N VAL A 190 6.21 -13.37 11.75
CA VAL A 190 5.15 -12.90 12.65
C VAL A 190 3.93 -12.57 11.81
N LEU A 191 2.87 -13.34 11.99
CA LEU A 191 1.62 -13.13 11.28
C LEU A 191 0.90 -11.88 11.83
N ALA A 192 0.43 -11.02 10.93
CA ALA A 192 -0.46 -9.94 11.29
C ALA A 192 -1.77 -10.51 11.86
N PRO A 193 -2.40 -9.82 12.84
CA PRO A 193 -3.72 -10.22 13.33
C PRO A 193 -4.72 -10.19 12.18
N LYS A 194 -5.64 -11.14 12.17
CA LYS A 194 -6.69 -11.18 11.16
C LYS A 194 -7.46 -9.87 11.16
N PRO A 195 -7.58 -9.20 9.99
CA PRO A 195 -8.38 -8.01 9.92
C PRO A 195 -9.79 -8.33 10.38
N GLN A 196 -10.35 -7.47 11.22
CA GLN A 196 -11.77 -7.52 11.52
C GLN A 196 -12.48 -6.70 10.41
N PRO A 197 -12.96 -7.33 9.34
CA PRO A 197 -13.41 -6.59 8.19
C PRO A 197 -14.74 -5.93 8.50
N LYS A 198 -14.74 -4.61 8.64
CA LYS A 198 -15.88 -3.81 8.23
C LYS A 198 -15.60 -3.32 6.81
N LEU A 199 -15.58 -4.28 5.87
CA LEU A 199 -15.58 -3.97 4.44
C LEU A 199 -16.85 -3.18 4.12
N ARG A 200 -16.70 -1.90 3.85
CA ARG A 200 -17.76 -1.11 3.25
C ARG A 200 -17.56 -1.18 1.74
N THR A 201 -18.14 -2.20 1.12
CA THR A 201 -18.20 -2.30 -0.34
C THR A 201 -19.16 -1.23 -0.85
N VAL A 202 -18.64 -0.22 -1.51
CA VAL A 202 -19.48 0.69 -2.32
C VAL A 202 -19.58 0.06 -3.69
N GLN A 203 -20.72 -0.54 -4.01
CA GLN A 203 -20.97 -1.07 -5.36
C GLN A 203 -21.19 0.10 -6.31
N LEU A 204 -20.28 0.26 -7.26
CA LEU A 204 -20.32 1.31 -8.29
C LEU A 204 -21.28 1.03 -9.46
N GLU A 205 -21.90 -0.17 -9.47
CA GLU A 205 -22.66 -0.62 -10.64
C GLU A 205 -23.86 0.27 -11.00
N ASP A 206 -24.47 0.96 -10.05
CA ASP A 206 -25.66 1.74 -10.31
C ASP A 206 -25.38 3.16 -10.80
N GLN A 207 -24.28 3.79 -10.36
CA GLN A 207 -23.95 5.16 -10.79
C GLN A 207 -23.45 5.24 -12.24
N TRP A 208 -22.76 4.22 -12.75
CA TRP A 208 -22.30 4.18 -14.15
C TRP A 208 -23.43 4.03 -15.14
N ARG A 209 -24.57 3.46 -14.75
CA ARG A 209 -25.74 3.26 -15.62
C ARG A 209 -26.48 4.56 -15.89
N ASP A 210 -26.47 5.47 -14.92
CA ASP A 210 -27.22 6.72 -15.00
C ASP A 210 -26.40 7.85 -15.67
N GLU A 211 -25.10 7.86 -15.52
CA GLU A 211 -24.21 8.89 -16.08
C GLU A 211 -23.83 8.63 -17.56
N TRP A 212 -23.96 7.38 -18.08
CA TRP A 212 -23.69 7.05 -19.50
C TRP A 212 -24.74 6.14 -20.12
N PRO A 213 -25.93 6.69 -20.44
CA PRO A 213 -27.01 5.92 -21.03
C PRO A 213 -26.70 5.39 -22.44
N ASN A 214 -25.69 5.89 -23.13
CA ASN A 214 -25.33 5.54 -24.51
C ASN A 214 -24.24 4.45 -24.68
N ALA A 215 -23.62 3.94 -23.62
CA ALA A 215 -22.61 2.88 -23.71
C ALA A 215 -23.19 1.51 -24.15
N ARG A 216 -24.49 1.34 -24.22
CA ARG A 216 -25.17 0.06 -24.53
C ARG A 216 -25.48 -0.17 -26.03
N ARG A 217 -25.11 0.70 -26.96
CA ARG A 217 -25.55 0.58 -28.33
C ARG A 217 -24.56 -0.02 -29.34
N THR A 218 -23.48 -0.67 -28.94
CA THR A 218 -22.55 -1.29 -29.91
C THR A 218 -22.54 -2.82 -29.92
N ASN A 219 -23.50 -3.50 -29.29
CA ASN A 219 -23.75 -4.91 -29.57
C ASN A 219 -24.83 -5.06 -30.67
N GLY A 220 -24.50 -4.56 -31.86
CA GLY A 220 -25.28 -4.81 -33.07
C GLY A 220 -25.20 -6.30 -33.42
N ARG A 221 -26.37 -6.94 -33.38
CA ARG A 221 -26.62 -8.23 -34.03
C ARG A 221 -26.10 -8.21 -35.46
N ARG A 222 -25.07 -8.98 -35.75
CA ARG A 222 -24.87 -9.46 -37.14
C ARG A 222 -25.92 -10.56 -37.39
N THR A 223 -27.04 -10.19 -37.93
CA THR A 223 -27.92 -11.13 -38.63
C THR A 223 -27.25 -11.44 -39.97
N GLY A 224 -26.71 -12.65 -40.09
CA GLY A 224 -26.35 -13.17 -41.40
C GLY A 224 -27.57 -13.40 -42.24
N THR A 225 -27.67 -12.70 -43.34
CA THR A 225 -28.44 -13.17 -44.50
C THR A 225 -27.44 -13.51 -45.58
N GLY A 226 -27.32 -14.81 -45.86
CA GLY A 226 -26.62 -15.30 -47.01
C GLY A 226 -27.43 -14.89 -48.25
N GLU A 227 -26.71 -14.40 -49.24
CA GLU A 227 -27.14 -14.50 -50.64
C GLU A 227 -25.93 -14.92 -51.49
N SER A 228 -26.10 -16.11 -52.03
CA SER A 228 -25.28 -16.73 -53.08
C SER A 228 -25.62 -16.03 -54.40
N ILE A 229 -24.62 -15.52 -55.12
CA ILE A 229 -24.74 -15.27 -56.57
C ILE A 229 -23.45 -15.69 -57.25
N LEU A 230 -23.56 -16.72 -58.04
CA LEU A 230 -22.85 -17.13 -59.28
C LEU A 230 -21.44 -16.60 -59.53
#